data_cba934396ae539513dfc27777f82ac53
#
_entry.id   cba934396ae539513dfc27777f82ac53
#
_cell.length_a   1.000
_cell.length_b   1.000
_cell.length_c   1.000
_cell.angle_alpha   90.00
_cell.angle_beta   90.00
_cell.angle_gamma   90.00
#
_symmetry.space_group_name_H-M   'P 1'
#
loop_
_entity.id
_entity.type
_entity.pdbx_description
1 polymer ?
#
loop_
_entity_poly.entity_id
_entity_poly.type
_entity_poly.pdbx_seq_one_letter_code
_entity_poly.pdbx_strand_id
1 'polypeptide(L)'
;MRRTLPATLLLLAALPLLATAALALGALFDANAWRALAQDPQWARAMGLSLWTGLASTTLAWWATRALLAQAFVQQRLARLLRGLPAMLATPHAAFAIGLAFLLAPSGWLLRALSPGLTGFEFPPPWPTTQDPWGLALIVALALKEIPFLLWTAATQLQRDDVRQHWQAEHALAQTLGYSPRRAFDRVVWPQLAPRLFGPLVAVLAYGLTVVDMALVIGPASPPTLAVLAWQWLQDADLATNAQGAAAGGVLALAVGASVLLWRLLQTLANQRVRQGSGARGRPRPVTGPAWGTALLVAVYAAVLLALAVGSVAGVWPFPALWPETLTSQAWASVWASRGTVLTTLSLAAASAALALVWSVAWLESAPRRWDTALRPLLYAPLVLPAVLWVVGLYSLALWLRIEGRWPALLLAHTLMALPYVLLALAPAYTGFDPRYRAISDSLGRSRAHFLLRIKWPLLRRALAASAAVGFAVSVAQYLPTLYLGAGRWATVTTEAVNLAAGAQRSLTSAYAGLQWLLPVLGFALAAWVGRPRRFTVAAA
;
A
#
# COMPACT_ATOMS: atom_id res chain seq x y z
N MET A 1 34.43 14.83 9.99
CA MET A 1 33.20 14.08 10.31
C MET A 1 31.87 14.70 9.82
N ARG A 2 31.61 16.03 9.79
CA ARG A 2 30.31 16.61 9.36
C ARG A 2 29.99 16.44 7.86
N ARG A 3 30.96 16.20 6.98
CA ARG A 3 30.72 16.01 5.51
C ARG A 3 30.82 14.55 5.06
N THR A 4 31.46 13.68 5.82
CA THR A 4 31.68 12.28 5.46
C THR A 4 30.44 11.42 5.68
N LEU A 5 29.69 11.61 6.78
CA LEU A 5 28.50 10.84 7.09
C LEU A 5 27.38 10.98 6.03
N PRO A 6 27.01 12.19 5.54
CA PRO A 6 26.04 12.30 4.45
C PRO A 6 26.51 11.63 3.17
N ALA A 7 27.81 11.68 2.86
CA ALA A 7 28.38 11.02 1.69
C ALA A 7 28.29 9.48 1.79
N THR A 8 28.63 8.91 2.95
CA THR A 8 28.47 7.46 3.18
C THR A 8 27.01 7.02 3.11
N LEU A 9 26.09 7.79 3.64
CA LEU A 9 24.66 7.49 3.56
C LEU A 9 24.14 7.55 2.12
N LEU A 10 24.66 8.49 1.33
CA LEU A 10 24.38 8.60 -0.10
C LEU A 10 24.88 7.34 -0.84
N LEU A 11 26.10 6.88 -0.53
CA LEU A 11 26.65 5.66 -1.11
C LEU A 11 25.87 4.41 -0.71
N LEU A 12 25.38 4.33 0.53
CA LEU A 12 24.70 3.13 1.05
C LEU A 12 23.27 2.94 0.55
N ALA A 13 22.58 3.99 0.16
CA ALA A 13 21.21 3.86 -0.30
C ALA A 13 20.93 4.52 -1.66
N ALA A 14 21.41 5.73 -1.90
CA ALA A 14 21.15 6.40 -3.17
C ALA A 14 21.88 5.70 -4.33
N LEU A 15 23.08 5.18 -4.10
CA LEU A 15 23.84 4.47 -5.11
C LEU A 15 23.22 3.12 -5.50
N PRO A 16 22.78 2.25 -4.57
CA PRO A 16 21.99 1.06 -4.93
C PRO A 16 20.68 1.39 -5.63
N LEU A 17 19.96 2.45 -5.24
CA LEU A 17 18.74 2.87 -5.93
C LEU A 17 19.04 3.38 -7.36
N LEU A 18 20.09 4.16 -7.54
CA LEU A 18 20.55 4.63 -8.86
C LEU A 18 21.00 3.47 -9.74
N ALA A 19 21.80 2.55 -9.19
CA ALA A 19 22.25 1.36 -9.90
C ALA A 19 21.06 0.49 -10.32
N THR A 20 20.11 0.25 -9.42
CA THR A 20 18.86 -0.47 -9.72
C THR A 20 18.08 0.21 -10.85
N ALA A 21 17.89 1.53 -10.77
CA ALA A 21 17.19 2.28 -11.80
C ALA A 21 17.93 2.26 -13.14
N ALA A 22 19.26 2.41 -13.13
CA ALA A 22 20.08 2.38 -14.34
C ALA A 22 20.07 0.99 -15.02
N LEU A 23 20.16 -0.08 -14.24
CA LEU A 23 20.09 -1.46 -14.75
C LEU A 23 18.68 -1.78 -15.29
N ALA A 24 17.64 -1.35 -14.59
CA ALA A 24 16.26 -1.49 -15.05
C ALA A 24 16.02 -0.74 -16.37
N LEU A 25 16.52 0.49 -16.49
CA LEU A 25 16.44 1.27 -17.72
C LEU A 25 17.31 0.66 -18.82
N GLY A 26 18.50 0.13 -18.50
CA GLY A 26 19.38 -0.56 -19.45
C GLY A 26 18.69 -1.72 -20.16
N ALA A 27 17.87 -2.47 -19.44
CA ALA A 27 17.10 -3.58 -20.02
C ALA A 27 16.05 -3.11 -21.07
N LEU A 28 15.69 -1.83 -21.08
CA LEU A 28 14.74 -1.28 -22.06
C LEU A 28 15.38 -0.93 -23.43
N PHE A 29 16.71 -1.01 -23.57
CA PHE A 29 17.39 -0.71 -24.85
C PHE A 29 17.53 -1.92 -25.77
N ASP A 30 16.99 -3.09 -25.40
CA ASP A 30 16.97 -4.27 -26.26
C ASP A 30 15.85 -4.17 -27.30
N ALA A 31 16.22 -3.86 -28.55
CA ALA A 31 15.26 -3.73 -29.64
C ALA A 31 14.57 -5.08 -30.01
N ASN A 32 15.19 -6.23 -29.72
CA ASN A 32 14.58 -7.54 -29.94
C ASN A 32 13.47 -7.81 -28.93
N ALA A 33 13.67 -7.41 -27.68
CA ALA A 33 12.66 -7.49 -26.63
C ALA A 33 11.38 -6.72 -27.00
N TRP A 34 11.51 -5.52 -27.58
CA TRP A 34 10.37 -4.74 -28.04
C TRP A 34 9.64 -5.36 -29.23
N ARG A 35 10.38 -5.98 -30.18
CA ARG A 35 9.77 -6.69 -31.29
C ARG A 35 9.03 -7.94 -30.80
N ALA A 36 9.63 -8.73 -29.93
CA ALA A 36 8.98 -9.89 -29.31
C ALA A 36 7.70 -9.50 -28.58
N LEU A 37 7.74 -8.43 -27.77
CA LEU A 37 6.56 -7.89 -27.09
C LEU A 37 5.46 -7.48 -28.08
N ALA A 38 5.80 -6.77 -29.15
CA ALA A 38 4.83 -6.30 -30.15
C ALA A 38 4.18 -7.46 -30.96
N GLN A 39 4.86 -8.59 -31.07
CA GLN A 39 4.39 -9.79 -31.78
C GLN A 39 3.60 -10.75 -30.87
N ASP A 40 3.65 -10.59 -29.54
CA ASP A 40 2.93 -11.44 -28.62
C ASP A 40 1.40 -11.19 -28.72
N PRO A 41 0.58 -12.24 -28.89
CA PRO A 41 -0.86 -12.08 -29.11
C PRO A 41 -1.63 -11.61 -27.87
N GLN A 42 -1.05 -11.73 -26.69
CA GLN A 42 -1.74 -11.43 -25.41
C GLN A 42 -1.48 -10.00 -24.92
N TRP A 43 -0.33 -9.40 -25.30
CA TRP A 43 0.13 -8.17 -24.67
C TRP A 43 -0.88 -7.01 -24.78
N ALA A 44 -1.50 -6.83 -25.95
CA ALA A 44 -2.42 -5.71 -26.18
C ALA A 44 -3.67 -5.81 -25.29
N ARG A 45 -4.24 -7.02 -25.14
CA ARG A 45 -5.37 -7.27 -24.26
C ARG A 45 -4.97 -7.18 -22.78
N ALA A 46 -3.82 -7.72 -22.41
CA ALA A 46 -3.25 -7.62 -21.07
C ALA A 46 -3.00 -6.15 -20.65
N MET A 47 -2.51 -5.32 -21.59
CA MET A 47 -2.36 -3.89 -21.40
C MET A 47 -3.70 -3.18 -21.25
N GLY A 48 -4.68 -3.51 -22.10
CA GLY A 48 -6.05 -3.00 -21.97
C GLY A 48 -6.67 -3.32 -20.61
N LEU A 49 -6.48 -4.55 -20.10
CA LEU A 49 -6.92 -4.97 -18.77
C LEU A 49 -6.19 -4.20 -17.66
N SER A 50 -4.88 -3.99 -17.77
CA SER A 50 -4.15 -3.18 -16.77
C SER A 50 -4.66 -1.74 -16.72
N LEU A 51 -4.86 -1.10 -17.86
CA LEU A 51 -5.41 0.26 -17.94
C LEU A 51 -6.84 0.30 -17.38
N TRP A 52 -7.68 -0.62 -17.80
CA TRP A 52 -9.07 -0.71 -17.34
C TRP A 52 -9.16 -0.91 -15.83
N THR A 53 -8.49 -1.92 -15.29
CA THR A 53 -8.57 -2.24 -13.85
C THR A 53 -7.92 -1.15 -13.00
N GLY A 54 -6.77 -0.61 -13.40
CA GLY A 54 -6.06 0.44 -12.67
C GLY A 54 -6.80 1.78 -12.68
N LEU A 55 -7.30 2.23 -13.85
CA LEU A 55 -8.03 3.50 -13.95
C LEU A 55 -9.42 3.42 -13.28
N ALA A 56 -10.15 2.32 -13.51
CA ALA A 56 -11.47 2.14 -12.91
C ALA A 56 -11.40 2.05 -11.38
N SER A 57 -10.47 1.26 -10.83
CA SER A 57 -10.29 1.14 -9.38
C SER A 57 -9.86 2.45 -8.73
N THR A 58 -8.92 3.17 -9.35
CA THR A 58 -8.45 4.49 -8.87
C THR A 58 -9.58 5.52 -8.88
N THR A 59 -10.35 5.56 -9.97
CA THR A 59 -11.50 6.46 -10.10
C THR A 59 -12.56 6.14 -9.05
N LEU A 60 -12.89 4.87 -8.88
CA LEU A 60 -13.85 4.42 -7.86
C LEU A 60 -13.38 4.77 -6.44
N ALA A 61 -12.11 4.49 -6.13
CA ALA A 61 -11.50 4.85 -4.84
C ALA A 61 -11.52 6.37 -4.59
N TRP A 62 -11.22 7.18 -5.60
CA TRP A 62 -11.26 8.64 -5.52
C TRP A 62 -12.66 9.18 -5.23
N TRP A 63 -13.67 8.71 -5.96
CA TRP A 63 -15.06 9.11 -5.77
C TRP A 63 -15.61 8.67 -4.42
N ALA A 64 -15.34 7.42 -4.02
CA ALA A 64 -15.74 6.90 -2.73
C ALA A 64 -15.09 7.69 -1.58
N THR A 65 -13.79 7.97 -1.69
CA THR A 65 -13.05 8.80 -0.71
C THR A 65 -13.68 10.18 -0.56
N ARG A 66 -13.94 10.88 -1.69
CA ARG A 66 -14.62 12.17 -1.67
C ARG A 66 -16.00 12.07 -1.00
N ALA A 67 -16.77 11.03 -1.32
CA ALA A 67 -18.12 10.85 -0.78
C ALA A 67 -18.11 10.63 0.74
N LEU A 68 -17.26 9.70 1.21
CA LEU A 68 -17.13 9.37 2.63
C LEU A 68 -16.56 10.53 3.45
N LEU A 69 -15.53 11.20 2.91
CA LEU A 69 -14.90 12.34 3.58
C LEU A 69 -15.87 13.51 3.73
N ALA A 70 -16.62 13.84 2.66
CA ALA A 70 -17.62 14.89 2.72
C ALA A 70 -18.72 14.61 3.73
N GLN A 71 -19.19 13.35 3.80
CA GLN A 71 -20.16 12.93 4.80
C GLN A 71 -19.61 13.08 6.21
N ALA A 72 -18.38 12.58 6.46
CA ALA A 72 -17.74 12.67 7.78
C ALA A 72 -17.44 14.12 8.19
N PHE A 73 -17.04 14.98 7.24
CA PHE A 73 -16.79 16.40 7.48
C PHE A 73 -18.07 17.14 7.87
N VAL A 74 -19.14 17.00 7.07
CA VAL A 74 -20.42 17.67 7.30
C VAL A 74 -21.09 17.19 8.60
N GLN A 75 -20.98 15.90 8.93
CA GLN A 75 -21.53 15.34 10.17
C GLN A 75 -20.64 15.53 11.40
N GLN A 76 -19.51 16.24 11.28
CA GLN A 76 -18.54 16.41 12.37
C GLN A 76 -17.99 15.07 12.94
N ARG A 77 -17.94 14.01 12.10
CA ARG A 77 -17.55 12.65 12.48
C ARG A 77 -16.16 12.23 12.01
N LEU A 78 -15.34 13.19 11.59
CA LEU A 78 -13.99 12.92 11.05
C LEU A 78 -13.10 12.12 12.02
N ALA A 79 -13.14 12.46 13.32
CA ALA A 79 -12.39 11.73 14.35
C ALA A 79 -12.87 10.26 14.52
N ARG A 80 -14.15 9.99 14.25
CA ARG A 80 -14.69 8.62 14.29
C ARG A 80 -14.25 7.82 13.08
N LEU A 81 -14.27 8.44 11.89
CA LEU A 81 -13.75 7.85 10.65
C LEU A 81 -12.29 7.41 10.83
N LEU A 82 -11.44 8.30 11.35
CA LEU A 82 -10.01 8.06 11.54
C LEU A 82 -9.69 6.90 12.50
N ARG A 83 -10.55 6.59 13.46
CA ARG A 83 -10.29 5.52 14.44
C ARG A 83 -10.24 4.12 13.81
N GLY A 84 -11.01 3.86 12.75
CA GLY A 84 -11.04 2.56 12.06
C GLY A 84 -9.95 2.38 11.00
N LEU A 85 -9.42 3.47 10.44
CA LEU A 85 -8.51 3.41 9.30
C LEU A 85 -7.17 2.70 9.58
N PRO A 86 -6.52 2.82 10.76
CA PRO A 86 -5.25 2.12 11.01
C PRO A 86 -5.32 0.60 10.86
N ALA A 87 -6.41 -0.02 11.32
CA ALA A 87 -6.61 -1.46 11.18
C ALA A 87 -6.76 -1.89 9.72
N MET A 88 -7.45 -1.07 8.91
CA MET A 88 -7.60 -1.31 7.47
C MET A 88 -6.29 -1.13 6.71
N LEU A 89 -5.50 -0.11 7.08
CA LEU A 89 -4.19 0.16 6.50
C LEU A 89 -3.17 -0.93 6.85
N ALA A 90 -3.26 -1.49 8.06
CA ALA A 90 -2.40 -2.58 8.50
C ALA A 90 -2.66 -3.90 7.76
N THR A 91 -3.81 -4.04 7.07
CA THR A 91 -4.12 -5.24 6.30
C THR A 91 -3.32 -5.26 5.00
N PRO A 92 -2.42 -6.25 4.75
CA PRO A 92 -1.68 -6.34 3.50
C PRO A 92 -2.59 -6.58 2.30
N HIS A 93 -2.14 -6.15 1.12
CA HIS A 93 -2.92 -6.21 -0.11
C HIS A 93 -3.29 -7.65 -0.49
N ALA A 94 -2.32 -8.57 -0.47
CA ALA A 94 -2.56 -9.96 -0.82
C ALA A 94 -3.50 -10.66 0.18
N ALA A 95 -3.33 -10.45 1.50
CA ALA A 95 -4.25 -11.01 2.50
C ALA A 95 -5.68 -10.49 2.31
N PHE A 96 -5.84 -9.20 1.99
CA PHE A 96 -7.14 -8.63 1.68
C PHE A 96 -7.77 -9.27 0.44
N ALA A 97 -6.98 -9.44 -0.64
CA ALA A 97 -7.45 -10.06 -1.89
C ALA A 97 -7.87 -11.52 -1.67
N ILE A 98 -7.09 -12.30 -0.90
CA ILE A 98 -7.40 -13.69 -0.56
C ILE A 98 -8.72 -13.78 0.22
N GLY A 99 -8.87 -12.99 1.27
CA GLY A 99 -10.10 -12.98 2.07
C GLY A 99 -11.31 -12.49 1.28
N LEU A 100 -11.14 -11.49 0.40
CA LEU A 100 -12.20 -11.02 -0.48
C LEU A 100 -12.56 -12.07 -1.54
N ALA A 101 -11.58 -12.80 -2.08
CA ALA A 101 -11.83 -13.91 -2.99
C ALA A 101 -12.68 -15.00 -2.33
N PHE A 102 -12.44 -15.31 -1.05
CA PHE A 102 -13.27 -16.26 -0.31
C PHE A 102 -14.70 -15.77 -0.06
N LEU A 103 -14.94 -14.47 -0.06
CA LEU A 103 -16.28 -13.91 -0.01
C LEU A 103 -16.98 -13.98 -1.37
N LEU A 104 -16.25 -13.62 -2.44
CA LEU A 104 -16.82 -13.42 -3.79
C LEU A 104 -16.79 -14.66 -4.67
N ALA A 105 -15.94 -15.68 -4.39
CA ALA A 105 -15.85 -16.89 -5.21
C ALA A 105 -17.21 -17.53 -5.46
N PRO A 106 -17.39 -18.32 -6.56
CA PRO A 106 -18.64 -19.04 -6.83
C PRO A 106 -19.09 -19.94 -5.68
N SER A 107 -18.14 -20.48 -4.90
CA SER A 107 -18.38 -21.22 -3.65
C SER A 107 -18.12 -20.37 -2.40
N GLY A 108 -18.09 -19.05 -2.54
CA GLY A 108 -17.78 -18.10 -1.46
C GLY A 108 -18.99 -17.79 -0.57
N TRP A 109 -18.74 -17.09 0.52
CA TRP A 109 -19.76 -16.81 1.53
C TRP A 109 -20.93 -16.00 1.01
N LEU A 110 -20.72 -15.07 0.07
CA LEU A 110 -21.80 -14.25 -0.47
C LEU A 110 -22.84 -15.15 -1.16
N LEU A 111 -22.40 -16.05 -2.05
CA LEU A 111 -23.33 -16.96 -2.73
C LEU A 111 -23.92 -18.01 -1.79
N ARG A 112 -23.16 -18.52 -0.82
CA ARG A 112 -23.67 -19.41 0.23
C ARG A 112 -24.79 -18.75 1.04
N ALA A 113 -24.65 -17.48 1.40
CA ALA A 113 -25.66 -16.74 2.16
C ALA A 113 -26.96 -16.52 1.36
N LEU A 114 -26.87 -16.48 0.01
CA LEU A 114 -27.99 -16.30 -0.88
C LEU A 114 -28.58 -17.64 -1.37
N SER A 115 -27.88 -18.75 -1.15
CA SER A 115 -28.23 -20.07 -1.69
C SER A 115 -28.71 -21.01 -0.57
N PRO A 116 -29.65 -21.92 -0.85
CA PRO A 116 -30.41 -22.00 -2.09
C PRO A 116 -31.60 -21.01 -2.16
N GLY A 117 -31.93 -20.35 -1.04
CA GLY A 117 -33.20 -19.62 -0.84
C GLY A 117 -33.48 -18.53 -1.85
N LEU A 118 -32.50 -17.67 -2.22
CA LEU A 118 -32.69 -16.58 -3.18
C LEU A 118 -32.24 -16.95 -4.59
N THR A 119 -31.21 -17.81 -4.71
CA THR A 119 -30.59 -18.13 -6.02
C THR A 119 -31.07 -19.46 -6.59
N GLY A 120 -31.58 -20.36 -5.76
CA GLY A 120 -31.92 -21.73 -6.15
C GLY A 120 -30.71 -22.63 -6.41
N PHE A 121 -29.47 -22.17 -6.14
CA PHE A 121 -28.27 -22.96 -6.39
C PHE A 121 -28.02 -23.99 -5.28
N GLU A 122 -27.93 -25.25 -5.65
CA GLU A 122 -27.48 -26.34 -4.79
C GLU A 122 -25.97 -26.62 -4.95
N PHE A 123 -25.38 -26.18 -6.07
CA PHE A 123 -23.97 -26.25 -6.41
C PHE A 123 -23.43 -24.87 -6.76
N PRO A 124 -22.10 -24.64 -6.64
CA PRO A 124 -21.49 -23.39 -7.07
C PRO A 124 -21.76 -23.14 -8.56
N PRO A 125 -22.19 -21.93 -8.96
CA PRO A 125 -22.44 -21.62 -10.35
C PRO A 125 -21.16 -21.70 -11.19
N PRO A 126 -21.25 -22.04 -12.48
CA PRO A 126 -20.07 -22.25 -13.34
C PRO A 126 -19.38 -20.95 -13.80
N TRP A 127 -20.00 -19.77 -13.61
CA TRP A 127 -19.40 -18.51 -14.03
C TRP A 127 -18.38 -18.00 -13.00
N PRO A 128 -17.25 -17.41 -13.44
CA PRO A 128 -16.24 -16.88 -12.55
C PRO A 128 -16.69 -15.54 -11.94
N THR A 129 -16.80 -15.46 -10.61
CA THR A 129 -16.99 -14.22 -9.85
C THR A 129 -15.66 -13.64 -9.37
N THR A 130 -14.62 -14.44 -9.35
CA THR A 130 -13.22 -14.08 -9.13
C THR A 130 -12.43 -14.58 -10.33
N GLN A 131 -11.30 -13.95 -10.64
CA GLN A 131 -10.53 -14.22 -11.85
C GLN A 131 -11.35 -14.06 -13.14
N ASP A 132 -12.33 -13.16 -13.07
CA ASP A 132 -13.25 -12.88 -14.16
C ASP A 132 -12.53 -12.23 -15.36
N PRO A 133 -12.97 -12.47 -16.61
CA PRO A 133 -12.28 -11.99 -17.81
C PRO A 133 -12.17 -10.47 -17.95
N TRP A 134 -12.99 -9.72 -17.19
CA TRP A 134 -13.01 -8.25 -17.18
C TRP A 134 -12.26 -7.65 -16.01
N GLY A 135 -11.79 -8.46 -15.06
CA GLY A 135 -11.11 -7.99 -13.85
C GLY A 135 -11.99 -7.19 -12.91
N LEU A 136 -13.31 -7.42 -12.89
CA LEU A 136 -14.24 -6.68 -12.03
C LEU A 136 -13.96 -6.94 -10.55
N ALA A 137 -13.65 -8.19 -10.19
CA ALA A 137 -13.27 -8.53 -8.83
C ALA A 137 -11.98 -7.82 -8.40
N LEU A 138 -10.99 -7.70 -9.31
CA LEU A 138 -9.75 -6.95 -9.07
C LEU A 138 -10.02 -5.45 -8.89
N ILE A 139 -10.90 -4.85 -9.72
CA ILE A 139 -11.30 -3.44 -9.59
C ILE A 139 -11.89 -3.18 -8.20
N VAL A 140 -12.81 -4.03 -7.76
CA VAL A 140 -13.44 -3.90 -6.44
C VAL A 140 -12.40 -4.07 -5.32
N ALA A 141 -11.53 -5.07 -5.42
CA ALA A 141 -10.49 -5.34 -4.44
C ALA A 141 -9.53 -4.15 -4.29
N LEU A 142 -9.02 -3.64 -5.41
CA LEU A 142 -8.13 -2.47 -5.45
C LEU A 142 -8.84 -1.23 -4.89
N ALA A 143 -10.05 -0.94 -5.36
CA ALA A 143 -10.79 0.23 -4.89
C ALA A 143 -11.01 0.19 -3.37
N LEU A 144 -11.50 -0.93 -2.84
CA LEU A 144 -11.73 -1.11 -1.40
C LEU A 144 -10.44 -0.99 -0.58
N LYS A 145 -9.32 -1.45 -1.12
CA LYS A 145 -8.03 -1.39 -0.45
C LYS A 145 -7.43 0.01 -0.43
N GLU A 146 -7.64 0.80 -1.49
CA GLU A 146 -7.06 2.14 -1.62
C GLU A 146 -7.90 3.24 -0.96
N ILE A 147 -9.21 3.02 -0.74
CA ILE A 147 -10.08 3.99 -0.04
C ILE A 147 -9.52 4.36 1.34
N PRO A 148 -9.13 3.44 2.25
CA PRO A 148 -8.57 3.80 3.56
C PRO A 148 -7.31 4.65 3.46
N PHE A 149 -6.43 4.40 2.50
CA PHE A 149 -5.21 5.17 2.30
C PHE A 149 -5.50 6.61 1.86
N LEU A 150 -6.38 6.79 0.87
CA LEU A 150 -6.80 8.11 0.44
C LEU A 150 -7.58 8.87 1.52
N LEU A 151 -8.45 8.18 2.27
CA LEU A 151 -9.17 8.76 3.41
C LEU A 151 -8.23 9.22 4.52
N TRP A 152 -7.23 8.41 4.86
CA TRP A 152 -6.23 8.74 5.87
C TRP A 152 -5.44 9.98 5.46
N THR A 153 -4.91 9.98 4.25
CA THR A 153 -4.12 11.12 3.73
C THR A 153 -4.96 12.39 3.64
N ALA A 154 -6.21 12.31 3.18
CA ALA A 154 -7.12 13.45 3.12
C ALA A 154 -7.50 13.98 4.51
N ALA A 155 -7.82 13.09 5.42
CA ALA A 155 -8.23 13.47 6.78
C ALA A 155 -7.08 14.07 7.60
N THR A 156 -5.85 13.61 7.41
CA THR A 156 -4.66 14.22 8.04
C THR A 156 -4.42 15.64 7.54
N GLN A 157 -4.67 15.93 6.24
CA GLN A 157 -4.62 17.32 5.72
C GLN A 157 -5.69 18.21 6.37
N LEU A 158 -6.92 17.68 6.55
CA LEU A 158 -8.01 18.43 7.19
C LEU A 158 -7.81 18.68 8.69
N GLN A 159 -6.96 17.90 9.34
CA GLN A 159 -6.66 18.05 10.77
C GLN A 159 -5.49 18.98 11.08
N ARG A 160 -4.77 19.46 10.08
CA ARG A 160 -3.70 20.45 10.26
C ARG A 160 -4.28 21.74 10.82
N ASP A 161 -3.73 22.27 11.89
CA ASP A 161 -4.27 23.44 12.59
C ASP A 161 -4.28 24.70 11.72
N ASP A 162 -3.26 24.87 10.85
CA ASP A 162 -3.14 25.95 9.87
C ASP A 162 -4.26 25.94 8.81
N VAL A 163 -4.88 24.80 8.56
CA VAL A 163 -5.86 24.58 7.49
C VAL A 163 -7.27 24.43 8.05
N ARG A 164 -7.40 23.72 9.16
CA ARG A 164 -8.70 23.33 9.73
C ARG A 164 -9.60 24.52 10.03
N GLN A 165 -9.09 25.52 10.74
CA GLN A 165 -9.88 26.68 11.12
C GLN A 165 -10.30 27.48 9.89
N HIS A 166 -9.38 27.68 8.94
CA HIS A 166 -9.65 28.42 7.72
C HIS A 166 -10.73 27.75 6.87
N TRP A 167 -10.61 26.46 6.60
CA TRP A 167 -11.59 25.75 5.78
C TRP A 167 -12.94 25.53 6.47
N GLN A 168 -12.98 25.43 7.78
CA GLN A 168 -14.24 25.43 8.53
C GLN A 168 -14.95 26.76 8.46
N ALA A 169 -14.23 27.88 8.57
CA ALA A 169 -14.78 29.22 8.43
C ALA A 169 -15.32 29.48 7.01
N GLU A 170 -14.55 29.12 5.97
CA GLU A 170 -15.00 29.25 4.57
C GLU A 170 -16.22 28.37 4.28
N HIS A 171 -16.26 27.14 4.82
CA HIS A 171 -17.39 26.25 4.68
C HIS A 171 -18.65 26.84 5.36
N ALA A 172 -18.51 27.41 6.55
CA ALA A 172 -19.60 28.09 7.27
C ALA A 172 -20.09 29.32 6.49
N LEU A 173 -19.17 30.14 5.98
CA LEU A 173 -19.50 31.29 5.15
C LEU A 173 -20.28 30.88 3.89
N ALA A 174 -19.88 29.80 3.21
CA ALA A 174 -20.63 29.30 2.06
C ALA A 174 -22.06 28.90 2.44
N GLN A 175 -22.28 28.37 3.65
CA GLN A 175 -23.62 28.02 4.13
C GLN A 175 -24.48 29.27 4.41
N THR A 176 -23.90 30.37 4.95
CA THR A 176 -24.62 31.63 5.11
C THR A 176 -25.02 32.24 3.78
N LEU A 177 -24.26 31.98 2.71
CA LEU A 177 -24.59 32.36 1.33
C LEU A 177 -25.65 31.42 0.68
N GLY A 178 -26.19 30.47 1.43
CA GLY A 178 -27.29 29.57 1.00
C GLY A 178 -26.86 28.28 0.30
N TYR A 179 -25.57 27.90 0.37
CA TYR A 179 -25.14 26.57 -0.09
C TYR A 179 -25.52 25.51 0.94
N SER A 180 -26.01 24.35 0.47
CA SER A 180 -26.17 23.19 1.36
C SER A 180 -24.80 22.73 1.89
N PRO A 181 -24.71 22.12 3.10
CA PRO A 181 -23.46 21.72 3.70
C PRO A 181 -22.59 20.84 2.78
N ARG A 182 -23.22 19.90 2.07
CA ARG A 182 -22.53 19.05 1.08
C ARG A 182 -21.98 19.85 -0.10
N ARG A 183 -22.76 20.77 -0.66
CA ARG A 183 -22.30 21.63 -1.75
C ARG A 183 -21.21 22.59 -1.31
N ALA A 184 -21.30 23.15 -0.10
CA ALA A 184 -20.24 23.98 0.47
C ALA A 184 -18.92 23.17 0.55
N PHE A 185 -18.96 21.92 1.00
CA PHE A 185 -17.78 21.05 0.96
C PHE A 185 -17.26 20.85 -0.46
N ASP A 186 -18.13 20.48 -1.41
CA ASP A 186 -17.74 20.17 -2.78
C ASP A 186 -17.23 21.39 -3.57
N ARG A 187 -17.67 22.62 -3.24
CA ARG A 187 -17.30 23.85 -3.93
C ARG A 187 -16.15 24.62 -3.26
N VAL A 188 -15.97 24.46 -1.96
CA VAL A 188 -15.01 25.24 -1.17
C VAL A 188 -13.87 24.36 -0.66
N VAL A 189 -14.18 23.30 0.07
CA VAL A 189 -13.16 22.49 0.73
C VAL A 189 -12.48 21.52 -0.24
N TRP A 190 -13.27 20.78 -1.03
CA TRP A 190 -12.72 19.76 -1.93
C TRP A 190 -11.77 20.30 -2.99
N PRO A 191 -12.02 21.44 -3.69
CA PRO A 191 -11.10 21.96 -4.67
C PRO A 191 -9.75 22.41 -4.11
N GLN A 192 -9.69 22.74 -2.82
CA GLN A 192 -8.45 23.09 -2.12
C GLN A 192 -7.71 21.84 -1.59
N LEU A 193 -8.46 20.79 -1.23
CA LEU A 193 -7.92 19.55 -0.74
C LEU A 193 -7.39 18.65 -1.87
N ALA A 194 -8.13 18.52 -2.97
CA ALA A 194 -7.83 17.60 -4.06
C ALA A 194 -6.41 17.74 -4.64
N PRO A 195 -5.86 18.95 -4.88
CA PRO A 195 -4.48 19.10 -5.32
C PRO A 195 -3.44 18.57 -4.33
N ARG A 196 -3.73 18.63 -3.03
CA ARG A 196 -2.83 18.12 -1.97
C ARG A 196 -2.81 16.60 -1.91
N LEU A 197 -3.81 15.94 -2.50
CA LEU A 197 -3.90 14.48 -2.60
C LEU A 197 -3.28 13.94 -3.90
N PHE A 198 -2.69 14.80 -4.73
CA PHE A 198 -2.12 14.37 -6.01
C PHE A 198 -1.04 13.30 -5.84
N GLY A 199 -0.08 13.46 -4.94
CA GLY A 199 0.96 12.46 -4.67
C GLY A 199 0.39 11.10 -4.22
N PRO A 200 -0.46 11.05 -3.18
CA PRO A 200 -1.17 9.82 -2.81
C PRO A 200 -1.95 9.18 -3.95
N LEU A 201 -2.62 9.98 -4.78
CA LEU A 201 -3.37 9.47 -5.92
C LEU A 201 -2.47 8.86 -7.00
N VAL A 202 -1.31 9.47 -7.25
CA VAL A 202 -0.29 8.90 -8.17
C VAL A 202 0.17 7.54 -7.66
N ALA A 203 0.40 7.39 -6.37
CA ALA A 203 0.79 6.11 -5.78
C ALA A 203 -0.31 5.04 -5.95
N VAL A 204 -1.58 5.39 -5.71
CA VAL A 204 -2.74 4.50 -5.92
C VAL A 204 -2.86 4.10 -7.39
N LEU A 205 -2.74 5.04 -8.31
CA LEU A 205 -2.82 4.79 -9.74
C LEU A 205 -1.67 3.90 -10.22
N ALA A 206 -0.44 4.21 -9.81
CA ALA A 206 0.74 3.41 -10.16
C ALA A 206 0.59 1.98 -9.65
N TYR A 207 0.17 1.80 -8.40
CA TYR A 207 -0.09 0.48 -7.84
C TYR A 207 -1.20 -0.26 -8.60
N GLY A 208 -2.34 0.37 -8.85
CA GLY A 208 -3.47 -0.25 -9.55
C GLY A 208 -3.13 -0.70 -10.98
N LEU A 209 -2.22 0.01 -11.68
CA LEU A 209 -1.76 -0.35 -13.02
C LEU A 209 -0.71 -1.47 -13.02
N THR A 210 0.02 -1.66 -11.91
CA THR A 210 1.24 -2.49 -11.89
C THR A 210 1.22 -3.59 -10.83
N VAL A 211 0.08 -3.78 -10.17
CA VAL A 211 -0.08 -4.81 -9.14
C VAL A 211 0.04 -6.21 -9.70
N VAL A 212 0.80 -7.07 -9.01
CA VAL A 212 0.96 -8.48 -9.37
C VAL A 212 0.31 -9.39 -8.33
N ASP A 213 0.63 -9.22 -7.06
CA ASP A 213 0.18 -10.10 -5.96
C ASP A 213 -1.36 -10.19 -5.84
N MET A 214 -2.07 -9.06 -5.83
CA MET A 214 -3.54 -9.08 -5.85
C MET A 214 -4.10 -9.62 -7.16
N ALA A 215 -3.47 -9.27 -8.30
CA ALA A 215 -3.95 -9.71 -9.60
C ALA A 215 -3.80 -11.22 -9.81
N LEU A 216 -2.76 -11.84 -9.24
CA LEU A 216 -2.60 -13.31 -9.23
C LEU A 216 -3.72 -14.02 -8.45
N VAL A 217 -4.20 -13.39 -7.37
CA VAL A 217 -5.22 -13.98 -6.49
C VAL A 217 -6.63 -13.84 -7.07
N ILE A 218 -6.99 -12.63 -7.53
CA ILE A 218 -8.39 -12.30 -7.82
C ILE A 218 -8.60 -11.70 -9.22
N GLY A 219 -7.52 -11.35 -9.90
CA GLY A 219 -7.55 -10.73 -11.23
C GLY A 219 -7.78 -11.72 -12.36
N PRO A 220 -7.94 -11.23 -13.60
CA PRO A 220 -8.16 -12.08 -14.76
C PRO A 220 -6.97 -13.02 -15.00
N ALA A 221 -7.28 -14.26 -15.42
CA ALA A 221 -6.27 -15.30 -15.61
C ALA A 221 -5.83 -15.48 -17.07
N SER A 222 -6.71 -15.22 -18.06
CA SER A 222 -6.43 -15.51 -19.48
C SER A 222 -7.04 -14.47 -20.43
N PRO A 223 -6.26 -13.56 -20.96
CA PRO A 223 -4.93 -13.19 -20.48
C PRO A 223 -4.99 -12.47 -19.14
N PRO A 224 -3.92 -12.51 -18.36
CA PRO A 224 -3.81 -11.73 -17.13
C PRO A 224 -3.56 -10.24 -17.44
N THR A 225 -3.46 -9.41 -16.39
CA THR A 225 -2.98 -8.03 -16.55
C THR A 225 -1.53 -8.02 -17.05
N LEU A 226 -1.11 -6.95 -17.73
CA LEU A 226 0.26 -6.87 -18.27
C LEU A 226 1.34 -6.97 -17.18
N ALA A 227 1.06 -6.52 -15.96
CA ALA A 227 1.98 -6.64 -14.83
C ALA A 227 2.23 -8.13 -14.45
N VAL A 228 1.18 -8.94 -14.47
CA VAL A 228 1.28 -10.39 -14.22
C VAL A 228 1.95 -11.08 -15.40
N LEU A 229 1.59 -10.73 -16.62
CA LEU A 229 2.20 -11.29 -17.82
C LEU A 229 3.70 -10.97 -17.90
N ALA A 230 4.09 -9.72 -17.64
CA ALA A 230 5.49 -9.32 -17.52
C ALA A 230 6.24 -10.10 -16.45
N TRP A 231 5.59 -10.33 -15.31
CA TRP A 231 6.13 -11.16 -14.24
C TRP A 231 6.33 -12.61 -14.68
N GLN A 232 5.40 -13.20 -15.42
CA GLN A 232 5.52 -14.56 -15.97
C GLN A 232 6.70 -14.65 -16.94
N TRP A 233 6.81 -13.72 -17.89
CA TRP A 233 7.94 -13.68 -18.84
C TRP A 233 9.29 -13.49 -18.15
N LEU A 234 9.36 -12.67 -17.11
CA LEU A 234 10.60 -12.48 -16.34
C LEU A 234 11.05 -13.74 -15.59
N GLN A 235 10.19 -14.71 -15.35
CA GLN A 235 10.54 -15.99 -14.73
C GLN A 235 10.86 -17.10 -15.73
N ASP A 236 10.73 -16.82 -17.02
CA ASP A 236 11.05 -17.81 -18.07
C ASP A 236 12.56 -18.10 -18.09
N ALA A 237 12.92 -19.34 -18.40
CA ALA A 237 14.30 -19.74 -18.56
C ALA A 237 14.94 -19.20 -19.85
N ASP A 238 14.13 -18.87 -20.85
CA ASP A 238 14.57 -18.24 -22.09
C ASP A 238 14.88 -16.76 -21.89
N LEU A 239 16.12 -16.37 -22.18
CA LEU A 239 16.59 -14.98 -22.02
C LEU A 239 15.85 -13.99 -22.93
N ALA A 240 15.37 -14.42 -24.09
CA ALA A 240 14.60 -13.57 -25.00
C ALA A 240 13.22 -13.24 -24.41
N THR A 241 12.53 -14.25 -23.87
CA THR A 241 11.28 -14.09 -23.15
C THR A 241 11.45 -13.24 -21.87
N ASN A 242 12.56 -13.43 -21.16
CA ASN A 242 12.89 -12.64 -19.99
C ASN A 242 13.09 -11.16 -20.35
N ALA A 243 13.81 -10.85 -21.44
CA ALA A 243 13.98 -9.49 -21.95
C ALA A 243 12.63 -8.85 -22.37
N GLN A 244 11.72 -9.63 -22.97
CA GLN A 244 10.35 -9.21 -23.28
C GLN A 244 9.59 -8.77 -22.02
N GLY A 245 9.75 -9.49 -20.90
CA GLY A 245 9.18 -9.12 -19.61
C GLY A 245 9.69 -7.77 -19.09
N ALA A 246 10.98 -7.47 -19.28
CA ALA A 246 11.55 -6.17 -18.95
C ALA A 246 10.97 -5.05 -19.84
N ALA A 247 10.83 -5.27 -21.15
CA ALA A 247 10.19 -4.33 -22.06
C ALA A 247 8.72 -4.03 -21.66
N ALA A 248 7.96 -5.06 -21.25
CA ALA A 248 6.61 -4.89 -20.73
C ALA A 248 6.58 -4.05 -19.45
N GLY A 249 7.58 -4.19 -18.56
CA GLY A 249 7.78 -3.32 -17.41
C GLY A 249 7.97 -1.84 -17.82
N GLY A 250 8.71 -1.60 -18.92
CA GLY A 250 8.86 -0.27 -19.52
C GLY A 250 7.54 0.30 -20.04
N VAL A 251 6.73 -0.50 -20.74
CA VAL A 251 5.38 -0.10 -21.19
C VAL A 251 4.52 0.29 -20.00
N LEU A 252 4.55 -0.48 -18.91
CA LEU A 252 3.82 -0.15 -17.68
C LEU A 252 4.27 1.18 -17.07
N ALA A 253 5.59 1.46 -17.05
CA ALA A 253 6.10 2.73 -16.56
C ALA A 253 5.61 3.91 -17.41
N LEU A 254 5.61 3.77 -18.74
CA LEU A 254 5.06 4.77 -19.66
C LEU A 254 3.55 4.94 -19.44
N ALA A 255 2.81 3.85 -19.25
CA ALA A 255 1.38 3.88 -18.98
C ALA A 255 1.04 4.61 -17.67
N VAL A 256 1.82 4.38 -16.62
CA VAL A 256 1.70 5.13 -15.35
C VAL A 256 1.93 6.61 -15.60
N GLY A 257 3.02 6.98 -16.28
CA GLY A 257 3.34 8.38 -16.62
C GLY A 257 2.24 9.06 -17.43
N ALA A 258 1.78 8.41 -18.49
CA ALA A 258 0.70 8.93 -19.34
C ALA A 258 -0.62 9.08 -18.57
N SER A 259 -0.97 8.10 -17.72
CA SER A 259 -2.18 8.15 -16.90
C SER A 259 -2.13 9.26 -15.86
N VAL A 260 -0.95 9.51 -15.25
CA VAL A 260 -0.73 10.63 -14.31
C VAL A 260 -0.89 11.97 -15.04
N LEU A 261 -0.33 12.12 -16.23
CA LEU A 261 -0.46 13.34 -17.04
C LEU A 261 -1.92 13.58 -17.44
N LEU A 262 -2.61 12.56 -17.91
CA LEU A 262 -4.03 12.62 -18.27
C LEU A 262 -4.88 13.02 -17.05
N TRP A 263 -4.66 12.36 -15.90
CA TRP A 263 -5.38 12.70 -14.67
C TRP A 263 -5.16 14.15 -14.25
N ARG A 264 -3.92 14.64 -14.32
CA ARG A 264 -3.58 16.04 -14.02
C ARG A 264 -4.29 17.01 -14.94
N LEU A 265 -4.32 16.70 -16.24
CA LEU A 265 -5.05 17.49 -17.24
C LEU A 265 -6.55 17.54 -16.92
N LEU A 266 -7.16 16.39 -16.66
CA LEU A 266 -8.58 16.30 -16.32
C LEU A 266 -8.91 17.05 -15.01
N GLN A 267 -8.04 16.99 -14.00
CA GLN A 267 -8.21 17.78 -12.78
C GLN A 267 -8.15 19.30 -13.05
N THR A 268 -7.22 19.76 -13.88
CA THR A 268 -7.12 21.18 -14.22
C THR A 268 -8.36 21.67 -14.95
N LEU A 269 -8.84 20.91 -15.92
CA LEU A 269 -10.07 21.21 -16.66
C LEU A 269 -11.31 21.19 -15.75
N ALA A 270 -11.42 20.21 -14.87
CA ALA A 270 -12.51 20.12 -13.90
C ALA A 270 -12.51 21.33 -12.93
N ASN A 271 -11.35 21.75 -12.46
CA ASN A 271 -11.22 22.92 -11.59
C ASN A 271 -11.59 24.22 -12.30
N GLN A 272 -11.24 24.38 -13.58
CA GLN A 272 -11.66 25.53 -14.40
C GLN A 272 -13.19 25.59 -14.53
N ARG A 273 -13.86 24.46 -14.82
CA ARG A 273 -15.33 24.38 -14.89
C ARG A 273 -15.99 24.72 -13.55
N VAL A 274 -15.41 24.30 -12.44
CA VAL A 274 -15.91 24.62 -11.09
C VAL A 274 -15.83 26.14 -10.83
N ARG A 275 -14.74 26.79 -11.26
CA ARG A 275 -14.56 28.24 -11.13
C ARG A 275 -15.53 29.04 -12.01
N GLN A 276 -15.85 28.55 -13.20
CA GLN A 276 -16.76 29.16 -14.16
C GLN A 276 -18.24 28.80 -13.91
N GLY A 277 -18.53 27.98 -12.95
CA GLY A 277 -19.87 27.48 -12.66
C GLY A 277 -20.82 28.60 -12.20
N SER A 278 -22.09 28.44 -12.51
CA SER A 278 -23.19 29.44 -12.35
C SER A 278 -23.52 29.88 -10.91
N GLY A 279 -22.77 29.52 -9.90
CA GLY A 279 -23.07 29.83 -8.50
C GLY A 279 -24.39 29.26 -7.96
N ALA A 280 -25.05 28.37 -8.73
CA ALA A 280 -26.33 27.80 -8.37
C ALA A 280 -26.27 27.07 -7.01
N ARG A 281 -27.08 27.55 -6.07
CA ARG A 281 -27.08 27.10 -4.66
C ARG A 281 -27.70 25.71 -4.49
N GLY A 282 -28.56 25.28 -5.43
CA GLY A 282 -29.27 23.99 -5.41
C GLY A 282 -30.22 23.83 -4.21
N ARG A 283 -31.17 22.92 -4.35
CA ARG A 283 -32.07 22.61 -3.23
C ARG A 283 -31.30 21.99 -2.06
N PRO A 284 -31.52 22.47 -0.83
CA PRO A 284 -30.94 21.84 0.36
C PRO A 284 -31.40 20.37 0.42
N ARG A 285 -30.48 19.43 0.25
CA ARG A 285 -30.74 18.05 0.63
C ARG A 285 -30.17 17.84 2.03
N PRO A 286 -30.99 17.46 3.00
CA PRO A 286 -30.47 17.16 4.33
C PRO A 286 -29.44 16.04 4.23
N VAL A 287 -28.27 16.25 4.80
CA VAL A 287 -27.23 15.20 4.96
C VAL A 287 -27.57 14.39 6.22
N THR A 288 -28.87 14.10 6.38
CA THR A 288 -29.40 13.29 7.49
C THR A 288 -29.48 11.86 7.01
N GLY A 289 -28.46 11.10 7.23
CA GLY A 289 -28.44 9.67 6.99
C GLY A 289 -27.36 8.99 7.81
N PRO A 290 -27.55 7.74 8.20
CA PRO A 290 -26.48 6.97 8.82
C PRO A 290 -25.29 6.93 7.86
N ALA A 291 -24.09 6.81 8.42
CA ALA A 291 -22.84 6.76 7.65
C ALA A 291 -22.67 5.39 6.96
N TRP A 292 -23.66 5.00 6.15
CA TRP A 292 -23.73 3.69 5.50
C TRP A 292 -22.45 3.32 4.77
N GLY A 293 -21.86 4.28 4.04
CA GLY A 293 -20.64 3.99 3.29
C GLY A 293 -19.46 3.64 4.20
N THR A 294 -19.30 4.34 5.33
CA THR A 294 -18.26 4.01 6.32
C THR A 294 -18.56 2.67 7.01
N ALA A 295 -19.83 2.43 7.36
CA ALA A 295 -20.24 1.17 7.98
C ALA A 295 -20.04 -0.01 7.01
N LEU A 296 -20.38 0.16 5.73
CA LEU A 296 -20.15 -0.84 4.68
C LEU A 296 -18.65 -1.14 4.52
N LEU A 297 -17.80 -0.11 4.48
CA LEU A 297 -16.34 -0.30 4.38
C LEU A 297 -15.81 -1.11 5.59
N VAL A 298 -16.24 -0.78 6.80
CA VAL A 298 -15.88 -1.52 8.03
C VAL A 298 -16.39 -2.95 7.95
N ALA A 299 -17.65 -3.16 7.52
CA ALA A 299 -18.26 -4.47 7.41
C ALA A 299 -17.54 -5.37 6.40
N VAL A 300 -17.13 -4.83 5.24
CA VAL A 300 -16.34 -5.58 4.25
C VAL A 300 -14.99 -6.01 4.82
N TYR A 301 -14.26 -5.12 5.49
CA TYR A 301 -13.00 -5.50 6.12
C TYR A 301 -13.18 -6.54 7.23
N ALA A 302 -14.21 -6.39 8.06
CA ALA A 302 -14.54 -7.38 9.08
C ALA A 302 -14.91 -8.74 8.46
N ALA A 303 -15.69 -8.75 7.38
CA ALA A 303 -16.05 -9.97 6.66
C ALA A 303 -14.83 -10.65 6.01
N VAL A 304 -13.91 -9.87 5.41
CA VAL A 304 -12.64 -10.37 4.86
C VAL A 304 -11.81 -11.05 5.95
N LEU A 305 -11.64 -10.41 7.10
CA LEU A 305 -10.87 -10.98 8.21
C LEU A 305 -11.56 -12.21 8.82
N LEU A 306 -12.89 -12.19 8.93
CA LEU A 306 -13.67 -13.33 9.38
C LEU A 306 -13.55 -14.50 8.40
N ALA A 307 -13.58 -14.23 7.08
CA ALA A 307 -13.39 -15.25 6.06
C ALA A 307 -12.02 -15.93 6.16
N LEU A 308 -10.95 -15.16 6.43
CA LEU A 308 -9.63 -15.71 6.69
C LEU A 308 -9.58 -16.52 7.98
N ALA A 309 -10.16 -16.02 9.06
CA ALA A 309 -10.17 -16.70 10.36
C ALA A 309 -10.92 -18.04 10.28
N VAL A 310 -12.15 -18.05 9.77
CA VAL A 310 -12.94 -19.28 9.62
C VAL A 310 -12.31 -20.20 8.58
N GLY A 311 -11.88 -19.65 7.42
CA GLY A 311 -11.20 -20.41 6.39
C GLY A 311 -9.98 -21.16 6.91
N SER A 312 -9.20 -20.57 7.84
CA SER A 312 -7.97 -21.18 8.38
C SER A 312 -8.20 -22.43 9.24
N VAL A 313 -9.42 -22.61 9.73
CA VAL A 313 -9.81 -23.78 10.54
C VAL A 313 -10.92 -24.62 9.89
N ALA A 314 -11.33 -24.27 8.68
CA ALA A 314 -12.37 -25.01 7.97
C ALA A 314 -11.84 -26.36 7.47
N GLY A 315 -12.56 -27.41 7.80
CA GLY A 315 -12.40 -28.75 7.26
C GLY A 315 -13.35 -28.98 6.08
N VAL A 316 -14.25 -29.96 6.20
CA VAL A 316 -15.28 -30.23 5.20
C VAL A 316 -16.29 -29.08 5.17
N TRP A 317 -16.47 -28.50 3.99
CA TRP A 317 -17.37 -27.36 3.81
C TRP A 317 -18.13 -27.45 2.48
N PRO A 318 -19.16 -28.32 2.42
CA PRO A 318 -19.95 -28.47 1.21
C PRO A 318 -20.75 -27.20 0.91
N PHE A 319 -20.98 -26.94 -0.38
CA PHE A 319 -21.92 -25.91 -0.80
C PHE A 319 -23.35 -26.50 -0.75
N PRO A 320 -24.36 -25.76 -0.33
CA PRO A 320 -24.39 -24.32 0.01
C PRO A 320 -24.24 -24.00 1.51
N ALA A 321 -23.80 -24.94 2.34
CA ALA A 321 -23.71 -24.71 3.80
C ALA A 321 -22.99 -23.40 4.13
N LEU A 322 -23.59 -22.57 5.00
CA LEU A 322 -23.04 -21.26 5.37
C LEU A 322 -21.80 -21.39 6.26
N TRP A 323 -21.71 -22.44 7.07
CA TRP A 323 -20.61 -22.74 7.98
C TRP A 323 -19.97 -24.08 7.64
N PRO A 324 -18.67 -24.28 7.92
CA PRO A 324 -18.03 -25.56 7.75
C PRO A 324 -18.67 -26.63 8.67
N GLU A 325 -18.85 -27.83 8.16
CA GLU A 325 -19.37 -28.97 8.93
C GLU A 325 -18.35 -29.47 9.96
N THR A 326 -17.06 -29.38 9.63
CA THR A 326 -15.98 -29.78 10.52
C THR A 326 -14.94 -28.67 10.64
N LEU A 327 -14.38 -28.53 11.84
CA LEU A 327 -13.25 -27.66 12.11
C LEU A 327 -11.99 -28.50 12.30
N THR A 328 -10.87 -28.00 11.78
CA THR A 328 -9.58 -28.69 11.86
C THR A 328 -8.45 -27.69 12.13
N SER A 329 -7.45 -28.12 12.87
CA SER A 329 -6.21 -27.38 13.08
C SER A 329 -5.10 -27.75 12.11
N GLN A 330 -5.37 -28.59 11.10
CA GLN A 330 -4.35 -29.14 10.21
C GLN A 330 -3.57 -28.07 9.46
N ALA A 331 -4.24 -27.00 8.99
CA ALA A 331 -3.57 -25.86 8.34
C ALA A 331 -2.55 -25.19 9.27
N TRP A 332 -2.89 -25.02 10.54
CA TRP A 332 -1.99 -24.45 11.54
C TRP A 332 -0.87 -25.42 11.93
N ALA A 333 -1.14 -26.71 11.97
CA ALA A 333 -0.10 -27.72 12.14
C ALA A 333 0.90 -27.69 10.98
N SER A 334 0.44 -27.53 9.73
CA SER A 334 1.30 -27.36 8.55
C SER A 334 2.13 -26.08 8.61
N VAL A 335 1.53 -24.96 9.04
CA VAL A 335 2.25 -23.71 9.28
C VAL A 335 3.33 -23.87 10.35
N TRP A 336 3.03 -24.59 11.43
CA TRP A 336 4.00 -24.88 12.48
C TRP A 336 5.14 -25.78 12.00
N ALA A 337 4.83 -26.79 11.20
CA ALA A 337 5.85 -27.63 10.56
C ALA A 337 6.79 -26.81 9.68
N SER A 338 6.24 -25.79 8.98
CA SER A 338 6.97 -24.83 8.14
C SER A 338 7.36 -23.54 8.89
N ARG A 339 7.60 -23.60 10.20
CA ARG A 339 7.93 -22.42 11.03
C ARG A 339 9.14 -21.62 10.53
N GLY A 340 10.02 -22.22 9.73
CA GLY A 340 11.11 -21.56 9.05
C GLY A 340 10.64 -20.38 8.19
N THR A 341 9.52 -20.52 7.48
CA THR A 341 8.88 -19.44 6.69
C THR A 341 8.49 -18.24 7.56
N VAL A 342 7.91 -18.50 8.73
CA VAL A 342 7.53 -17.44 9.67
C VAL A 342 8.78 -16.77 10.25
N LEU A 343 9.80 -17.54 10.63
CA LEU A 343 11.07 -17.00 11.14
C LEU A 343 11.82 -16.20 10.09
N THR A 344 11.85 -16.65 8.84
CA THR A 344 12.41 -15.89 7.71
C THR A 344 11.70 -14.55 7.55
N THR A 345 10.36 -14.56 7.57
CA THR A 345 9.56 -13.33 7.47
C THR A 345 9.88 -12.37 8.61
N LEU A 346 9.87 -12.83 9.85
CA LEU A 346 10.13 -12.02 11.03
C LEU A 346 11.53 -11.43 11.04
N SER A 347 12.56 -12.26 10.77
CA SER A 347 13.95 -11.82 10.77
C SER A 347 14.23 -10.82 9.66
N LEU A 348 13.72 -11.09 8.45
CA LEU A 348 13.87 -10.21 7.29
C LEU A 348 13.14 -8.88 7.51
N ALA A 349 11.89 -8.92 7.99
CA ALA A 349 11.11 -7.72 8.23
C ALA A 349 11.69 -6.86 9.37
N ALA A 350 12.16 -7.48 10.45
CA ALA A 350 12.80 -6.76 11.55
C ALA A 350 14.12 -6.13 11.12
N ALA A 351 14.97 -6.87 10.40
CA ALA A 351 16.27 -6.37 9.94
C ALA A 351 16.11 -5.24 8.91
N SER A 352 15.25 -5.40 7.91
CA SER A 352 15.01 -4.37 6.89
C SER A 352 14.37 -3.11 7.47
N ALA A 353 13.41 -3.25 8.40
CA ALA A 353 12.81 -2.10 9.11
C ALA A 353 13.85 -1.36 9.96
N ALA A 354 14.71 -2.08 10.68
CA ALA A 354 15.77 -1.48 11.47
C ALA A 354 16.77 -0.72 10.59
N LEU A 355 17.24 -1.32 9.49
CA LEU A 355 18.15 -0.66 8.55
C LEU A 355 17.53 0.58 7.90
N ALA A 356 16.28 0.46 7.43
CA ALA A 356 15.55 1.59 6.84
C ALA A 356 15.34 2.73 7.86
N LEU A 357 15.04 2.40 9.12
CA LEU A 357 14.90 3.39 10.20
C LEU A 357 16.22 4.08 10.51
N VAL A 358 17.29 3.30 10.73
CA VAL A 358 18.64 3.84 11.03
C VAL A 358 19.08 4.75 9.89
N TRP A 359 18.93 4.32 8.65
CA TRP A 359 19.28 5.15 7.50
C TRP A 359 18.44 6.42 7.43
N SER A 360 17.11 6.32 7.61
CA SER A 360 16.22 7.49 7.59
C SER A 360 16.56 8.51 8.68
N VAL A 361 16.83 8.04 9.90
CA VAL A 361 17.26 8.91 11.02
C VAL A 361 18.59 9.58 10.70
N ALA A 362 19.58 8.80 10.23
CA ALA A 362 20.88 9.32 9.88
C ALA A 362 20.81 10.36 8.74
N TRP A 363 19.98 10.10 7.73
CA TRP A 363 19.73 11.04 6.63
C TRP A 363 19.07 12.33 7.12
N LEU A 364 17.97 12.25 7.84
CA LEU A 364 17.22 13.42 8.35
C LEU A 364 18.05 14.25 9.35
N GLU A 365 19.02 13.64 10.04
CA GLU A 365 19.89 14.34 10.99
C GLU A 365 21.11 14.98 10.32
N SER A 366 21.62 14.44 9.22
CA SER A 366 22.93 14.81 8.68
C SER A 366 22.90 15.36 7.25
N ALA A 367 21.90 15.03 6.44
CA ALA A 367 21.87 15.43 5.04
C ALA A 367 21.68 16.94 4.88
N PRO A 368 22.49 17.61 4.06
CA PRO A 368 22.27 19.00 3.70
C PRO A 368 20.94 19.19 3.00
N ARG A 369 20.24 20.28 3.26
CA ARG A 369 18.92 20.58 2.68
C ARG A 369 18.88 20.44 1.15
N ARG A 370 19.95 20.91 0.47
CA ARG A 370 20.12 20.80 -0.99
C ARG A 370 20.14 19.34 -1.47
N TRP A 371 20.79 18.43 -0.73
CA TRP A 371 20.86 17.02 -1.08
C TRP A 371 19.53 16.32 -0.83
N ASP A 372 18.91 16.62 0.30
CA ASP A 372 17.57 16.09 0.61
C ASP A 372 16.56 16.48 -0.48
N THR A 373 16.53 17.74 -0.91
CA THR A 373 15.63 18.20 -1.97
C THR A 373 15.93 17.54 -3.32
N ALA A 374 17.20 17.40 -3.69
CA ALA A 374 17.62 16.84 -4.98
C ALA A 374 17.37 15.32 -5.07
N LEU A 375 17.56 14.57 -3.98
CA LEU A 375 17.47 13.11 -3.96
C LEU A 375 16.11 12.57 -3.52
N ARG A 376 15.21 13.39 -3.01
CA ARG A 376 13.84 12.96 -2.65
C ARG A 376 13.10 12.24 -3.77
N PRO A 377 13.11 12.72 -5.03
CA PRO A 377 12.45 11.99 -6.12
C PRO A 377 12.99 10.58 -6.29
N LEU A 378 14.32 10.41 -6.18
CA LEU A 378 14.96 9.10 -6.26
C LEU A 378 14.58 8.20 -5.08
N LEU A 379 14.58 8.74 -3.84
CA LEU A 379 14.20 7.99 -2.65
C LEU A 379 12.74 7.51 -2.70
N TYR A 380 11.87 8.23 -3.38
CA TYR A 380 10.46 7.87 -3.55
C TYR A 380 10.16 7.14 -4.88
N ALA A 381 11.14 6.96 -5.75
CA ALA A 381 10.97 6.27 -7.02
C ALA A 381 10.35 4.85 -6.88
N PRO A 382 10.71 4.03 -5.87
CA PRO A 382 10.09 2.72 -5.67
C PRO A 382 8.59 2.76 -5.38
N LEU A 383 8.01 3.92 -5.00
CA LEU A 383 6.57 4.07 -4.78
C LEU A 383 5.77 4.28 -6.08
N VAL A 384 6.42 4.70 -7.13
CA VAL A 384 5.77 5.16 -8.39
C VAL A 384 6.12 4.26 -9.56
N LEU A 385 7.35 3.76 -9.59
CA LEU A 385 7.80 2.87 -10.66
C LEU A 385 7.21 1.46 -10.51
N PRO A 386 6.89 0.77 -11.62
CA PRO A 386 6.40 -0.60 -11.58
C PRO A 386 7.33 -1.52 -10.78
N ALA A 387 6.75 -2.29 -9.85
CA ALA A 387 7.53 -3.22 -9.04
C ALA A 387 8.27 -4.25 -9.91
N VAL A 388 7.67 -4.66 -11.03
CA VAL A 388 8.26 -5.56 -12.02
C VAL A 388 9.57 -4.97 -12.57
N LEU A 389 9.58 -3.68 -12.90
CA LEU A 389 10.79 -3.01 -13.41
C LEU A 389 11.87 -2.87 -12.34
N TRP A 390 11.47 -2.53 -11.10
CA TRP A 390 12.40 -2.48 -9.97
C TRP A 390 13.08 -3.83 -9.71
N VAL A 391 12.32 -4.90 -9.80
CA VAL A 391 12.83 -6.26 -9.54
C VAL A 391 13.89 -6.65 -10.57
N VAL A 392 13.72 -6.28 -11.86
CA VAL A 392 14.76 -6.49 -12.89
C VAL A 392 16.07 -5.81 -12.50
N GLY A 393 16.01 -4.54 -12.10
CA GLY A 393 17.19 -3.79 -11.69
C GLY A 393 17.83 -4.32 -10.40
N LEU A 394 17.00 -4.69 -9.40
CA LEU A 394 17.48 -5.29 -8.15
C LEU A 394 18.15 -6.65 -8.38
N TYR A 395 17.57 -7.48 -9.22
CA TYR A 395 18.13 -8.79 -9.55
C TYR A 395 19.45 -8.63 -10.31
N SER A 396 19.50 -7.76 -11.31
CA SER A 396 20.73 -7.45 -12.05
C SER A 396 21.83 -6.91 -11.12
N LEU A 397 21.46 -6.06 -10.15
CA LEU A 397 22.41 -5.58 -9.12
C LEU A 397 22.89 -6.72 -8.23
N ALA A 398 22.00 -7.62 -7.82
CA ALA A 398 22.37 -8.77 -6.98
C ALA A 398 23.31 -9.73 -7.72
N LEU A 399 23.09 -9.96 -9.01
CA LEU A 399 24.00 -10.73 -9.89
C LEU A 399 25.39 -10.06 -9.97
N TRP A 400 25.41 -8.75 -10.22
CA TRP A 400 26.68 -8.00 -10.30
C TRP A 400 27.46 -8.06 -8.97
N LEU A 401 26.75 -8.00 -7.83
CA LEU A 401 27.36 -8.14 -6.50
C LEU A 401 27.64 -9.60 -6.10
N ARG A 402 27.22 -10.59 -6.89
CA ARG A 402 27.32 -12.04 -6.61
C ARG A 402 26.67 -12.45 -5.29
N ILE A 403 25.52 -11.84 -4.98
CA ILE A 403 24.74 -12.12 -3.75
C ILE A 403 23.34 -12.69 -4.04
N GLU A 404 23.01 -12.97 -5.31
CA GLU A 404 21.72 -13.53 -5.73
C GLU A 404 21.40 -14.82 -4.98
N GLY A 405 20.13 -15.02 -4.63
CA GLY A 405 19.65 -16.17 -3.87
C GLY A 405 20.15 -16.25 -2.42
N ARG A 406 20.88 -15.23 -1.93
CA ARG A 406 21.39 -15.17 -0.55
C ARG A 406 20.58 -14.18 0.30
N TRP A 407 20.60 -14.38 1.60
CA TRP A 407 19.91 -13.50 2.55
C TRP A 407 20.27 -12.00 2.44
N PRO A 408 21.54 -11.60 2.18
CA PRO A 408 21.88 -10.18 1.99
C PRO A 408 21.19 -9.53 0.78
N ALA A 409 20.95 -10.26 -0.30
CA ALA A 409 20.21 -9.74 -1.46
C ALA A 409 18.75 -9.41 -1.09
N LEU A 410 18.10 -10.33 -0.36
CA LEU A 410 16.75 -10.10 0.17
C LEU A 410 16.71 -8.91 1.11
N LEU A 411 17.66 -8.84 2.06
CA LEU A 411 17.74 -7.73 3.01
C LEU A 411 17.92 -6.38 2.30
N LEU A 412 18.79 -6.33 1.28
CA LEU A 412 19.00 -5.13 0.45
C LEU A 412 17.68 -4.73 -0.23
N ALA A 413 17.02 -5.65 -0.92
CA ALA A 413 15.78 -5.38 -1.62
C ALA A 413 14.66 -4.90 -0.69
N HIS A 414 14.41 -5.62 0.40
CA HIS A 414 13.39 -5.26 1.38
C HIS A 414 13.69 -3.91 2.04
N THR A 415 14.96 -3.62 2.33
CA THR A 415 15.38 -2.34 2.91
C THR A 415 15.13 -1.18 1.94
N LEU A 416 15.54 -1.32 0.66
CA LEU A 416 15.35 -0.28 -0.35
C LEU A 416 13.86 -0.04 -0.64
N MET A 417 13.04 -1.08 -0.64
CA MET A 417 11.60 -0.95 -0.82
C MET A 417 10.87 -0.40 0.42
N ALA A 418 11.36 -0.67 1.64
CA ALA A 418 10.78 -0.14 2.87
C ALA A 418 11.21 1.32 3.15
N LEU A 419 12.38 1.72 2.67
CA LEU A 419 13.01 3.02 2.95
C LEU A 419 12.10 4.23 2.67
N PRO A 420 11.43 4.36 1.49
CA PRO A 420 10.56 5.49 1.21
C PRO A 420 9.39 5.59 2.18
N TYR A 421 8.82 4.47 2.59
CA TYR A 421 7.69 4.45 3.54
C TYR A 421 8.12 4.87 4.95
N VAL A 422 9.28 4.38 5.42
CA VAL A 422 9.85 4.75 6.72
C VAL A 422 10.19 6.24 6.73
N LEU A 423 10.82 6.74 5.66
CA LEU A 423 11.16 8.15 5.52
C LEU A 423 9.90 9.03 5.49
N LEU A 424 8.88 8.63 4.73
CA LEU A 424 7.60 9.36 4.64
C LEU A 424 6.89 9.44 6.01
N ALA A 425 6.91 8.34 6.78
CA ALA A 425 6.30 8.29 8.09
C ALA A 425 7.07 9.11 9.15
N LEU A 426 8.41 9.11 9.07
CA LEU A 426 9.27 9.73 10.07
C LEU A 426 9.51 11.23 9.84
N ALA A 427 9.70 11.64 8.57
CA ALA A 427 10.17 12.98 8.22
C ALA A 427 9.35 14.12 8.84
N PRO A 428 8.01 14.11 8.85
CA PRO A 428 7.22 15.22 9.41
C PRO A 428 7.52 15.47 10.89
N ALA A 429 7.57 14.41 11.70
CA ALA A 429 7.84 14.52 13.13
C ALA A 429 9.32 14.87 13.40
N TYR A 430 10.24 14.34 12.60
CA TYR A 430 11.68 14.54 12.79
C TYR A 430 12.14 15.94 12.40
N THR A 431 11.63 16.48 11.29
CA THR A 431 11.95 17.83 10.80
C THR A 431 11.15 18.92 11.52
N GLY A 432 9.96 18.60 12.02
CA GLY A 432 9.12 19.50 12.83
C GLY A 432 9.52 19.57 14.31
N PHE A 433 10.61 18.89 14.72
CA PHE A 433 11.09 18.95 16.11
C PHE A 433 11.59 20.35 16.45
N ASP A 434 11.11 20.91 17.60
CA ASP A 434 11.42 22.28 18.00
C ASP A 434 12.94 22.47 18.21
N PRO A 435 13.58 23.39 17.48
CA PRO A 435 15.01 23.63 17.57
C PRO A 435 15.44 24.24 18.92
N ARG A 436 14.52 24.81 19.72
CA ARG A 436 14.81 25.37 21.03
C ARG A 436 15.40 24.35 21.98
N TYR A 437 14.97 23.10 21.93
CA TYR A 437 15.56 22.03 22.74
C TYR A 437 17.05 21.84 22.47
N ARG A 438 17.46 22.03 21.22
CA ARG A 438 18.86 21.97 20.83
C ARG A 438 19.65 23.15 21.42
N ALA A 439 19.11 24.37 21.29
CA ALA A 439 19.73 25.58 21.83
C ALA A 439 19.94 25.49 23.35
N ILE A 440 18.92 25.00 24.09
CA ILE A 440 19.01 24.77 25.54
C ILE A 440 20.08 23.72 25.87
N SER A 441 20.14 22.60 25.12
CA SER A 441 21.16 21.57 25.33
C SER A 441 22.57 22.09 25.10
N ASP A 442 22.75 22.92 24.07
CA ASP A 442 24.05 23.52 23.75
C ASP A 442 24.46 24.58 24.78
N SER A 443 23.52 25.39 25.32
CA SER A 443 23.81 26.37 26.40
C SER A 443 24.22 25.70 27.72
N LEU A 444 23.75 24.44 27.93
CA LEU A 444 24.18 23.61 29.06
C LEU A 444 25.48 22.83 28.81
N GLY A 445 26.20 23.12 27.72
CA GLY A 445 27.45 22.46 27.37
C GLY A 445 27.34 21.00 26.98
N ARG A 446 26.11 20.51 26.66
CA ARG A 446 25.90 19.09 26.35
C ARG A 446 26.29 18.77 24.91
N SER A 447 26.89 17.58 24.72
CA SER A 447 27.29 17.10 23.39
C SER A 447 26.07 16.80 22.49
N ARG A 448 26.30 16.79 21.16
CA ARG A 448 25.29 16.39 20.16
C ARG A 448 24.77 14.96 20.43
N ALA A 449 25.64 14.05 20.81
CA ALA A 449 25.24 12.68 21.14
C ALA A 449 24.28 12.65 22.35
N HIS A 450 24.60 13.44 23.41
CA HIS A 450 23.71 13.57 24.56
C HIS A 450 22.33 14.13 24.17
N PHE A 451 22.29 15.20 23.36
CA PHE A 451 21.05 15.75 22.84
C PHE A 451 20.21 14.72 22.08
N LEU A 452 20.83 13.96 21.14
CA LEU A 452 20.11 12.97 20.36
C LEU A 452 19.59 11.82 21.22
N LEU A 453 20.46 11.22 22.06
CA LEU A 453 20.13 10.01 22.82
C LEU A 453 19.25 10.28 24.04
N ARG A 454 19.38 11.44 24.68
CA ARG A 454 18.69 11.75 25.93
C ARG A 454 17.50 12.68 25.77
N ILE A 455 17.41 13.44 24.67
CA ILE A 455 16.36 14.46 24.49
C ILE A 455 15.55 14.16 23.23
N LYS A 456 16.16 14.28 22.02
CA LYS A 456 15.42 14.23 20.76
C LYS A 456 14.78 12.88 20.50
N TRP A 457 15.53 11.79 20.55
CA TRP A 457 14.99 10.46 20.25
C TRP A 457 13.99 9.94 21.30
N PRO A 458 14.19 10.15 22.62
CA PRO A 458 13.17 9.84 23.60
C PRO A 458 11.85 10.60 23.42
N LEU A 459 11.92 11.88 23.01
CA LEU A 459 10.73 12.67 22.70
C LEU A 459 10.07 12.22 21.40
N LEU A 460 10.84 11.79 20.41
CA LEU A 460 10.36 11.26 19.12
C LEU A 460 10.07 9.76 19.14
N ARG A 461 10.18 9.05 20.29
CA ARG A 461 10.08 7.59 20.35
C ARG A 461 8.79 7.04 19.72
N ARG A 462 7.67 7.77 19.85
CA ARG A 462 6.39 7.39 19.23
C ARG A 462 6.47 7.40 17.69
N ALA A 463 7.07 8.44 17.14
CA ALA A 463 7.26 8.57 15.69
C ALA A 463 8.27 7.53 15.18
N LEU A 464 9.38 7.32 15.89
CA LEU A 464 10.40 6.31 15.55
C LEU A 464 9.81 4.89 15.57
N ALA A 465 9.08 4.52 16.63
CA ALA A 465 8.44 3.22 16.73
C ALA A 465 7.37 3.01 15.66
N ALA A 466 6.53 4.02 15.38
CA ALA A 466 5.54 3.95 14.34
C ALA A 466 6.18 3.79 12.95
N SER A 467 7.26 4.51 12.66
CA SER A 467 7.98 4.39 11.38
C SER A 467 8.69 3.04 11.23
N ALA A 468 9.21 2.47 12.32
CA ALA A 468 9.74 1.10 12.33
C ALA A 468 8.65 0.07 12.02
N ALA A 469 7.45 0.22 12.63
CA ALA A 469 6.31 -0.66 12.35
C ALA A 469 5.82 -0.55 10.91
N VAL A 470 5.86 0.64 10.31
CA VAL A 470 5.59 0.83 8.88
C VAL A 470 6.61 0.07 8.03
N GLY A 471 7.91 0.21 8.30
CA GLY A 471 8.96 -0.54 7.59
C GLY A 471 8.79 -2.05 7.73
N PHE A 472 8.46 -2.53 8.93
CA PHE A 472 8.17 -3.94 9.19
C PHE A 472 6.96 -4.43 8.38
N ALA A 473 5.86 -3.69 8.40
CA ALA A 473 4.65 -4.05 7.66
C ALA A 473 4.88 -4.08 6.15
N VAL A 474 5.62 -3.11 5.61
CA VAL A 474 5.99 -3.07 4.20
C VAL A 474 6.85 -4.27 3.83
N SER A 475 7.83 -4.63 4.67
CA SER A 475 8.68 -5.80 4.41
C SER A 475 7.90 -7.11 4.47
N VAL A 476 6.98 -7.28 5.42
CA VAL A 476 6.08 -8.46 5.47
C VAL A 476 5.24 -8.57 4.20
N ALA A 477 4.79 -7.45 3.64
CA ALA A 477 3.94 -7.42 2.45
C ALA A 477 4.67 -7.63 1.11
N GLN A 478 6.01 -7.67 1.10
CA GLN A 478 6.79 -7.82 -0.13
C GLN A 478 6.62 -9.20 -0.75
N TYR A 479 6.15 -9.24 -2.01
CA TYR A 479 6.00 -10.46 -2.80
C TYR A 479 7.09 -10.59 -3.86
N LEU A 480 7.08 -9.71 -4.87
CA LEU A 480 7.98 -9.79 -6.02
C LEU A 480 9.48 -9.73 -5.64
N PRO A 481 9.94 -8.79 -4.81
CA PRO A 481 11.35 -8.75 -4.41
C PRO A 481 11.78 -10.03 -3.69
N THR A 482 10.90 -10.61 -2.86
CA THR A 482 11.18 -11.86 -2.16
C THR A 482 11.32 -13.01 -3.14
N LEU A 483 10.39 -13.14 -4.08
CA LEU A 483 10.36 -14.23 -5.04
C LEU A 483 11.60 -14.24 -5.94
N TYR A 484 11.95 -13.06 -6.50
CA TYR A 484 13.07 -12.93 -7.42
C TYR A 484 14.43 -13.06 -6.74
N LEU A 485 14.68 -12.25 -5.71
CA LEU A 485 15.99 -12.23 -5.06
C LEU A 485 16.20 -13.42 -4.13
N GLY A 486 15.10 -14.03 -3.69
CA GLY A 486 15.12 -15.27 -2.91
C GLY A 486 15.39 -16.52 -3.75
N ALA A 487 15.16 -16.45 -5.08
CA ALA A 487 15.36 -17.56 -6.02
C ALA A 487 14.77 -18.89 -5.51
N GLY A 488 13.58 -18.84 -4.90
CA GLY A 488 12.90 -20.02 -4.33
C GLY A 488 13.52 -20.57 -3.03
N ARG A 489 14.66 -20.05 -2.56
CA ARG A 489 15.34 -20.54 -1.35
C ARG A 489 14.77 -19.99 -0.04
N TRP A 490 14.09 -18.84 -0.12
CA TRP A 490 13.62 -18.08 1.04
C TRP A 490 12.12 -17.83 0.92
N ALA A 491 11.34 -18.77 1.45
CA ALA A 491 9.90 -18.58 1.52
C ALA A 491 9.53 -17.60 2.65
N THR A 492 8.57 -16.73 2.40
CA THR A 492 7.96 -15.85 3.40
C THR A 492 6.46 -16.13 3.50
N VAL A 493 5.84 -15.67 4.58
CA VAL A 493 4.39 -15.79 4.79
C VAL A 493 3.61 -15.23 3.59
N THR A 494 4.10 -14.13 3.00
CA THR A 494 3.47 -13.51 1.84
C THR A 494 3.63 -14.32 0.56
N THR A 495 4.82 -14.86 0.28
CA THR A 495 5.03 -15.71 -0.90
C THR A 495 4.21 -17.00 -0.81
N GLU A 496 4.14 -17.61 0.37
CA GLU A 496 3.30 -18.79 0.59
C GLU A 496 1.82 -18.49 0.43
N ALA A 497 1.32 -17.39 1.02
CA ALA A 497 -0.09 -17.02 0.91
C ALA A 497 -0.52 -16.80 -0.56
N VAL A 498 0.29 -16.11 -1.37
CA VAL A 498 -0.02 -15.82 -2.78
C VAL A 498 0.11 -17.08 -3.63
N ASN A 499 1.18 -17.86 -3.46
CA ASN A 499 1.41 -19.08 -4.23
C ASN A 499 0.32 -20.14 -3.98
N LEU A 500 -0.08 -20.31 -2.71
CA LEU A 500 -1.15 -21.24 -2.33
C LEU A 500 -2.53 -20.75 -2.78
N ALA A 501 -2.73 -19.43 -2.99
CA ALA A 501 -4.01 -18.89 -3.44
C ALA A 501 -4.41 -19.36 -4.84
N ALA A 502 -3.44 -19.73 -5.68
CA ALA A 502 -3.67 -20.35 -6.99
C ALA A 502 -4.05 -21.83 -6.90
N GLY A 503 -3.89 -22.46 -5.71
CA GLY A 503 -4.15 -23.89 -5.48
C GLY A 503 -5.49 -24.17 -4.79
N ALA A 504 -5.76 -25.46 -4.58
CA ALA A 504 -7.01 -25.93 -3.97
C ALA A 504 -7.01 -25.89 -2.43
N GLN A 505 -5.89 -25.60 -1.77
CA GLN A 505 -5.73 -25.69 -0.32
C GLN A 505 -6.21 -24.43 0.42
N ARG A 506 -7.52 -24.17 0.41
CA ARG A 506 -8.13 -22.95 0.97
C ARG A 506 -7.78 -22.70 2.44
N SER A 507 -7.76 -23.75 3.28
CA SER A 507 -7.50 -23.59 4.72
C SER A 507 -6.05 -23.15 4.98
N LEU A 508 -5.09 -23.73 4.27
CA LEU A 508 -3.68 -23.36 4.41
C LEU A 508 -3.42 -21.95 3.86
N THR A 509 -4.02 -21.60 2.72
CA THR A 509 -3.99 -20.24 2.16
C THR A 509 -4.53 -19.22 3.16
N SER A 510 -5.67 -19.53 3.81
CA SER A 510 -6.28 -18.66 4.82
C SER A 510 -5.39 -18.49 6.05
N ALA A 511 -4.70 -19.56 6.49
CA ALA A 511 -3.81 -19.50 7.63
C ALA A 511 -2.59 -18.59 7.35
N TYR A 512 -1.95 -18.74 6.19
CA TYR A 512 -0.84 -17.85 5.79
C TYR A 512 -1.30 -16.40 5.56
N ALA A 513 -2.45 -16.16 4.92
CA ALA A 513 -3.00 -14.83 4.75
C ALA A 513 -3.40 -14.20 6.08
N GLY A 514 -3.93 -14.98 7.01
CA GLY A 514 -4.20 -14.56 8.39
C GLY A 514 -2.92 -14.15 9.14
N LEU A 515 -1.84 -14.91 8.99
CA LEU A 515 -0.52 -14.55 9.54
C LEU A 515 0.04 -13.29 8.87
N GLN A 516 -0.09 -13.16 7.55
CA GLN A 516 0.33 -11.97 6.83
C GLN A 516 -0.36 -10.70 7.36
N TRP A 517 -1.62 -10.80 7.80
CA TRP A 517 -2.32 -9.72 8.47
C TRP A 517 -1.89 -9.52 9.93
N LEU A 518 -1.76 -10.63 10.68
CA LEU A 518 -1.50 -10.60 12.12
C LEU A 518 -0.12 -9.99 12.44
N LEU A 519 0.92 -10.31 11.66
CA LEU A 519 2.28 -9.85 11.91
C LEU A 519 2.41 -8.32 11.87
N PRO A 520 1.92 -7.57 10.86
CA PRO A 520 1.89 -6.11 10.90
C PRO A 520 1.08 -5.54 12.06
N VAL A 521 -0.08 -6.14 12.38
CA VAL A 521 -0.91 -5.70 13.51
C VAL A 521 -0.14 -5.81 14.82
N LEU A 522 0.56 -6.91 15.06
CA LEU A 522 1.43 -7.08 16.22
C LEU A 522 2.59 -6.08 16.21
N GLY A 523 3.19 -5.81 15.05
CA GLY A 523 4.22 -4.78 14.88
C GLY A 523 3.72 -3.38 15.27
N PHE A 524 2.54 -2.98 14.81
CA PHE A 524 1.92 -1.70 15.20
C PHE A 524 1.51 -1.67 16.66
N ALA A 525 1.00 -2.77 17.22
CA ALA A 525 0.66 -2.86 18.65
C ALA A 525 1.91 -2.70 19.53
N LEU A 526 3.02 -3.36 19.17
CA LEU A 526 4.31 -3.20 19.84
C LEU A 526 4.81 -1.75 19.75
N ALA A 527 4.74 -1.15 18.56
CA ALA A 527 5.13 0.26 18.38
C ALA A 527 4.27 1.21 19.22
N ALA A 528 2.98 0.97 19.31
CA ALA A 528 2.08 1.74 20.15
C ALA A 528 2.42 1.57 21.65
N TRP A 529 2.77 0.38 22.07
CA TRP A 529 3.20 0.09 23.44
C TRP A 529 4.52 0.79 23.78
N VAL A 530 5.54 0.65 22.93
CA VAL A 530 6.85 1.32 23.04
C VAL A 530 6.69 2.86 23.04
N GLY A 531 5.78 3.38 22.21
CA GLY A 531 5.50 4.80 22.07
C GLY A 531 4.70 5.45 23.21
N ARG A 532 4.19 4.68 24.19
CA ARG A 532 3.40 5.24 25.32
C ARG A 532 4.21 6.27 26.10
N PRO A 533 3.63 7.44 26.45
CA PRO A 533 4.31 8.40 27.30
C PRO A 533 4.63 7.75 28.66
N ARG A 534 5.91 7.79 29.06
CA ARG A 534 6.27 7.43 30.42
C ARG A 534 5.64 8.50 31.32
N ARG A 535 4.72 8.10 32.18
CA ARG A 535 4.27 8.98 33.26
C ARG A 535 5.50 9.25 34.13
N PHE A 536 6.02 10.46 34.05
CA PHE A 536 6.92 10.94 35.10
C PHE A 536 6.02 11.10 36.32
N THR A 537 6.08 10.19 37.28
CA THR A 537 5.68 10.47 38.63
C THR A 537 6.63 11.57 39.10
N VAL A 538 6.15 12.81 39.09
CA VAL A 538 6.75 13.86 39.92
C VAL A 538 6.55 13.35 41.33
N ALA A 539 7.63 12.81 41.93
CA ALA A 539 7.66 12.57 43.35
C ALA A 539 7.47 13.96 43.94
N ALA A 540 6.32 14.17 44.59
CA ALA A 540 6.07 15.34 45.41
C ALA A 540 7.13 15.28 46.52
N ALA A 541 8.13 16.19 46.42
CA ALA A 541 9.07 16.49 47.49
C ALA A 541 8.45 17.59 48.32
#